data_a31744119aca1627ac60c240ce8de402
#
_entry.id   a31744119aca1627ac60c240ce8de402
#
_cell.length_a   1.000
_cell.length_b   1.000
_cell.length_c   1.000
_cell.angle_alpha   90.00
_cell.angle_beta   90.00
_cell.angle_gamma   90.00
#
_symmetry.space_group_name_H-M   'P 1'
#
loop_
_entity.id
_entity.type
_entity.pdbx_description
1 polymer ?
#
loop_
_entity_poly.entity_id
_entity_poly.type
_entity_poly.pdbx_seq_one_letter_code
_entity_poly.pdbx_strand_id
1 'polypeptide(L)'
;MSTEYPISSDISGSAQVLPLENGRLHLNDGPIDLVIDAEGDPSAITLAYERIVRRFNGLLRELVSELPYLRQPIGKTPHKFHGSVASRMAKAIAMHRDEFVTPMAAVAGAVADEMINQISNIPGLRKVYVNDGGDIAFHLSPHESISIGLVTTLRTATVDGSIRIPETAKIRGIATSGMDGRSLSFGIADA
;
A
#
# COMPACT_ATOMS: atom_id res chain seq x y z
N MET A 1 -18.01 19.75 9.68
CA MET A 1 -18.19 19.98 8.23
C MET A 1 -17.58 18.80 7.54
N SER A 2 -18.41 17.92 6.97
CA SER A 2 -17.93 16.77 6.18
C SER A 2 -17.37 17.32 4.88
N THR A 3 -16.08 17.21 4.69
CA THR A 3 -15.44 17.54 3.41
C THR A 3 -15.74 16.39 2.46
N GLU A 4 -16.84 16.48 1.70
CA GLU A 4 -17.09 15.60 0.58
C GLU A 4 -16.08 15.95 -0.52
N TYR A 5 -15.12 15.07 -0.73
CA TYR A 5 -14.25 15.17 -1.90
C TYR A 5 -15.05 14.71 -3.13
N PRO A 6 -15.21 15.53 -4.17
CA PRO A 6 -15.89 15.13 -5.40
C PRO A 6 -15.00 14.16 -6.19
N ILE A 7 -15.00 12.89 -5.79
CA ILE A 7 -14.31 11.85 -6.54
C ILE A 7 -15.28 11.38 -7.61
N SER A 8 -14.92 11.58 -8.89
CA SER A 8 -15.69 11.11 -10.03
C SER A 8 -15.91 9.61 -9.92
N SER A 9 -17.17 9.17 -9.94
CA SER A 9 -17.58 7.77 -9.86
C SER A 9 -17.40 6.98 -11.17
N ASP A 10 -16.70 7.53 -12.15
CA ASP A 10 -16.40 6.86 -13.42
C ASP A 10 -15.31 5.78 -13.24
N ILE A 11 -15.64 4.75 -12.43
CA ILE A 11 -14.84 3.56 -12.29
C ILE A 11 -15.44 2.48 -13.19
N SER A 12 -14.76 2.20 -14.28
CA SER A 12 -15.11 1.06 -15.14
C SER A 12 -14.48 -0.20 -14.55
N GLY A 13 -15.25 -1.05 -13.88
CA GLY A 13 -14.75 -2.32 -13.34
C GLY A 13 -15.35 -2.70 -12.00
N SER A 14 -14.71 -3.65 -11.30
CA SER A 14 -15.10 -4.15 -9.98
C SER A 14 -14.60 -3.27 -8.81
N ALA A 15 -13.77 -2.28 -9.09
CA ALA A 15 -13.20 -1.40 -8.06
C ALA A 15 -14.30 -0.57 -7.37
N GLN A 16 -14.23 -0.52 -6.05
CA GLN A 16 -15.13 0.28 -5.21
C GLN A 16 -14.34 1.41 -4.55
N VAL A 17 -14.97 2.58 -4.45
CA VAL A 17 -14.41 3.76 -3.79
C VAL A 17 -15.41 4.24 -2.75
N LEU A 18 -14.98 4.28 -1.50
CA LEU A 18 -15.82 4.67 -0.38
C LEU A 18 -15.10 5.75 0.45
N PRO A 19 -15.66 6.96 0.55
CA PRO A 19 -15.22 7.92 1.55
C PRO A 19 -15.46 7.37 2.95
N LEU A 20 -14.45 7.47 3.81
CA LEU A 20 -14.54 7.12 5.22
C LEU A 20 -14.62 8.38 6.08
N GLU A 21 -14.94 8.18 7.36
CA GLU A 21 -14.88 9.26 8.35
C GLU A 21 -13.49 9.89 8.41
N ASN A 22 -13.45 11.16 8.82
CA ASN A 22 -12.21 11.96 8.93
C ASN A 22 -11.47 12.21 7.62
N GLY A 23 -12.16 12.15 6.47
CA GLY A 23 -11.58 12.45 5.16
C GLY A 23 -10.69 11.36 4.57
N ARG A 24 -10.69 10.16 5.16
CA ARG A 24 -9.99 9.00 4.60
C ARG A 24 -10.72 8.42 3.40
N LEU A 25 -9.99 7.67 2.59
CA LEU A 25 -10.51 6.98 1.42
C LEU A 25 -10.29 5.48 1.55
N HIS A 26 -11.32 4.69 1.23
CA HIS A 26 -11.23 3.24 1.12
C HIS A 26 -11.40 2.83 -0.34
N LEU A 27 -10.47 2.01 -0.84
CA LEU A 27 -10.51 1.43 -2.17
C LEU A 27 -10.49 -0.10 -2.05
N ASN A 28 -11.40 -0.76 -2.76
CA ASN A 28 -11.42 -2.21 -2.80
C ASN A 28 -11.59 -2.72 -4.25
N ASP A 29 -10.78 -3.71 -4.64
CA ASP A 29 -10.94 -4.47 -5.88
C ASP A 29 -10.50 -5.93 -5.64
N GLY A 30 -11.46 -6.81 -5.42
CA GLY A 30 -11.20 -8.20 -5.09
C GLY A 30 -10.37 -8.36 -3.81
N PRO A 31 -9.14 -8.92 -3.89
CA PRO A 31 -8.28 -9.11 -2.72
C PRO A 31 -7.54 -7.84 -2.28
N ILE A 32 -7.51 -6.79 -3.10
CA ILE A 32 -6.83 -5.53 -2.78
C ILE A 32 -7.76 -4.64 -1.97
N ASP A 33 -7.32 -4.22 -0.78
CA ASP A 33 -8.13 -3.49 0.19
C ASP A 33 -7.31 -2.37 0.83
N LEU A 34 -7.46 -1.15 0.31
CA LEU A 34 -6.64 0.00 0.69
C LEU A 34 -7.40 0.97 1.58
N VAL A 35 -6.78 1.37 2.68
CA VAL A 35 -7.18 2.55 3.45
C VAL A 35 -6.13 3.63 3.29
N ILE A 36 -6.57 4.81 2.87
CA ILE A 36 -5.71 5.94 2.54
C ILE A 36 -6.10 7.14 3.40
N ASP A 37 -5.10 7.81 3.94
CA ASP A 37 -5.26 9.06 4.65
C ASP A 37 -4.25 10.09 4.13
N ALA A 38 -4.68 11.32 3.95
CA ALA A 38 -3.87 12.40 3.41
C ALA A 38 -4.07 13.68 4.20
N GLU A 39 -2.95 14.36 4.50
CA GLU A 39 -2.92 15.66 5.15
C GLU A 39 -2.20 16.68 4.26
N GLY A 40 -2.72 17.88 4.18
CA GLY A 40 -2.16 18.96 3.35
C GLY A 40 -3.21 19.98 2.96
N ASP A 41 -2.94 20.72 1.89
CA ASP A 41 -3.89 21.65 1.32
C ASP A 41 -5.10 20.89 0.74
N PRO A 42 -6.34 21.36 0.88
CA PRO A 42 -7.53 20.65 0.40
C PRO A 42 -7.47 20.29 -1.09
N SER A 43 -6.97 21.18 -1.93
CA SER A 43 -6.78 20.93 -3.37
C SER A 43 -5.73 19.85 -3.66
N ALA A 44 -4.66 19.81 -2.86
CA ALA A 44 -3.61 18.79 -2.98
C ALA A 44 -4.15 17.40 -2.57
N ILE A 45 -4.95 17.32 -1.51
CA ILE A 45 -5.60 16.08 -1.07
C ILE A 45 -6.58 15.57 -2.13
N THR A 46 -7.42 16.45 -2.68
CA THR A 46 -8.36 16.08 -3.76
C THR A 46 -7.60 15.51 -4.96
N LEU A 47 -6.56 16.22 -5.42
CA LEU A 47 -5.73 15.76 -6.54
C LEU A 47 -5.01 14.43 -6.25
N ALA A 48 -4.56 14.22 -5.00
CA ALA A 48 -3.95 12.97 -4.59
C ALA A 48 -4.93 11.80 -4.70
N TYR A 49 -6.13 11.96 -4.16
CA TYR A 49 -7.17 10.92 -4.23
C TYR A 49 -7.61 10.63 -5.67
N GLU A 50 -7.79 11.64 -6.51
CA GLU A 50 -8.09 11.47 -7.94
C GLU A 50 -7.01 10.64 -8.66
N ARG A 51 -5.72 10.95 -8.43
CA ARG A 51 -4.60 10.21 -9.04
C ARG A 51 -4.54 8.77 -8.57
N ILE A 52 -4.74 8.53 -7.27
CA ILE A 52 -4.76 7.19 -6.69
C ILE A 52 -5.92 6.37 -7.27
N VAL A 53 -7.14 6.91 -7.26
CA VAL A 53 -8.32 6.23 -7.82
C VAL A 53 -8.12 5.88 -9.30
N ARG A 54 -7.61 6.82 -10.07
CA ARG A 54 -7.29 6.58 -11.49
C ARG A 54 -6.28 5.45 -11.68
N ARG A 55 -5.22 5.41 -10.88
CA ARG A 55 -4.20 4.35 -10.97
C ARG A 55 -4.72 3.00 -10.45
N PHE A 56 -5.54 3.02 -9.42
CA PHE A 56 -6.13 1.82 -8.82
C PHE A 56 -7.07 1.10 -9.80
N ASN A 57 -7.78 1.86 -10.62
CA ASN A 57 -8.67 1.31 -11.63
C ASN A 57 -7.91 0.45 -12.64
N GLY A 58 -8.25 -0.84 -12.68
CA GLY A 58 -7.62 -1.82 -13.56
C GLY A 58 -6.33 -2.44 -13.03
N LEU A 59 -5.84 -2.05 -11.84
CA LEU A 59 -4.63 -2.59 -11.23
C LEU A 59 -4.72 -4.11 -11.00
N LEU A 60 -5.85 -4.59 -10.46
CA LEU A 60 -6.07 -6.01 -10.25
C LEU A 60 -5.99 -6.79 -11.58
N ARG A 61 -6.57 -6.27 -12.65
CA ARG A 61 -6.51 -6.91 -13.98
C ARG A 61 -5.09 -6.97 -14.51
N GLU A 62 -4.32 -5.89 -14.31
CA GLU A 62 -2.88 -5.84 -14.65
C GLU A 62 -2.13 -6.98 -13.94
N LEU A 63 -2.28 -7.11 -12.62
CA LEU A 63 -1.64 -8.17 -11.82
C LEU A 63 -2.10 -9.57 -12.22
N VAL A 64 -3.41 -9.76 -12.46
CA VAL A 64 -3.96 -11.06 -12.87
C VAL A 64 -3.40 -11.50 -14.23
N SER A 65 -3.13 -10.59 -15.16
CA SER A 65 -2.54 -10.92 -16.47
C SER A 65 -1.15 -11.53 -16.36
N GLU A 66 -0.40 -11.21 -15.29
CA GLU A 66 0.96 -11.74 -15.05
C GLU A 66 1.01 -12.77 -13.90
N LEU A 67 -0.15 -13.12 -13.34
CA LEU A 67 -0.25 -13.99 -12.15
C LEU A 67 0.45 -15.35 -12.28
N PRO A 68 0.45 -16.04 -13.44
CA PRO A 68 1.19 -17.30 -13.61
C PRO A 68 2.68 -17.17 -13.29
N TYR A 69 3.30 -16.03 -13.60
CA TYR A 69 4.70 -15.75 -13.32
C TYR A 69 4.91 -15.22 -11.90
N LEU A 70 3.97 -14.42 -11.38
CA LEU A 70 4.03 -13.89 -10.02
C LEU A 70 3.95 -14.98 -8.95
N ARG A 71 3.34 -16.12 -9.27
CA ARG A 71 3.23 -17.30 -8.38
C ARG A 71 4.41 -18.26 -8.48
N GLN A 72 5.43 -17.96 -9.27
CA GLN A 72 6.62 -18.80 -9.40
C GLN A 72 7.79 -18.16 -8.65
N PRO A 73 8.67 -18.98 -8.03
CA PRO A 73 9.93 -18.48 -7.48
C PRO A 73 10.77 -17.82 -8.57
N ILE A 74 11.54 -16.80 -8.21
CA ILE A 74 12.47 -16.15 -9.13
C ILE A 74 13.59 -17.15 -9.47
N GLY A 75 13.60 -17.61 -10.72
CA GLY A 75 14.64 -18.48 -11.26
C GLY A 75 15.93 -17.73 -11.61
N LYS A 76 16.92 -18.47 -12.14
CA LYS A 76 18.20 -17.91 -12.62
C LYS A 76 18.00 -16.90 -13.75
N THR A 77 16.96 -17.06 -14.56
CA THR A 77 16.57 -16.12 -15.62
C THR A 77 15.22 -15.51 -15.20
N PRO A 78 15.21 -14.30 -14.60
CA PRO A 78 13.99 -13.67 -14.15
C PRO A 78 13.05 -13.37 -15.33
N HIS A 79 11.75 -13.59 -15.11
CA HIS A 79 10.72 -13.11 -16.03
C HIS A 79 10.73 -11.58 -16.08
N LYS A 80 10.58 -11.02 -17.28
CA LYS A 80 10.44 -9.57 -17.46
C LYS A 80 8.96 -9.19 -17.35
N PHE A 81 8.58 -8.63 -16.22
CA PHE A 81 7.25 -8.12 -15.98
C PHE A 81 6.99 -6.82 -16.75
N HIS A 82 5.76 -6.62 -17.20
CA HIS A 82 5.32 -5.41 -17.91
C HIS A 82 4.69 -4.40 -16.92
N GLY A 83 3.92 -4.88 -15.94
CA GLY A 83 3.30 -4.05 -14.92
C GLY A 83 4.32 -3.46 -13.96
N SER A 84 4.12 -2.19 -13.56
CA SER A 84 4.99 -1.50 -12.59
C SER A 84 4.98 -2.19 -11.23
N VAL A 85 3.80 -2.62 -10.77
CA VAL A 85 3.64 -3.32 -9.50
C VAL A 85 4.28 -4.70 -9.56
N ALA A 86 4.01 -5.49 -10.60
CA ALA A 86 4.63 -6.81 -10.80
C ALA A 86 6.17 -6.73 -10.86
N SER A 87 6.70 -5.72 -11.55
CA SER A 87 8.14 -5.46 -11.60
C SER A 87 8.71 -5.12 -10.22
N ARG A 88 8.00 -4.32 -9.40
CA ARG A 88 8.38 -3.97 -8.03
C ARG A 88 8.38 -5.20 -7.13
N MET A 89 7.34 -6.03 -7.20
CA MET A 89 7.23 -7.30 -6.47
C MET A 89 8.43 -8.20 -6.75
N ALA A 90 8.78 -8.41 -8.01
CA ALA A 90 9.94 -9.22 -8.41
C ALA A 90 11.26 -8.63 -7.90
N LYS A 91 11.40 -7.30 -7.94
CA LYS A 91 12.59 -6.61 -7.44
C LYS A 91 12.72 -6.74 -5.92
N ALA A 92 11.63 -6.65 -5.18
CA ALA A 92 11.63 -6.75 -3.72
C ALA A 92 12.19 -8.08 -3.23
N ILE A 93 11.84 -9.18 -3.88
CA ILE A 93 12.31 -10.52 -3.48
C ILE A 93 13.62 -10.95 -4.16
N ALA A 94 14.22 -10.11 -5.01
CA ALA A 94 15.39 -10.51 -5.79
C ALA A 94 16.61 -10.90 -4.96
N MET A 95 16.72 -10.43 -3.70
CA MET A 95 17.78 -10.81 -2.77
C MET A 95 17.57 -12.17 -2.10
N HIS A 96 16.35 -12.74 -2.17
CA HIS A 96 15.97 -14.01 -1.55
C HIS A 96 15.91 -15.18 -2.56
N ARG A 97 16.75 -15.14 -3.62
CA ARG A 97 16.71 -16.12 -4.72
C ARG A 97 17.02 -17.55 -4.32
N ASP A 98 17.75 -17.72 -3.22
CA ASP A 98 18.16 -19.02 -2.70
C ASP A 98 17.08 -19.66 -1.81
N GLU A 99 16.00 -18.93 -1.56
CA GLU A 99 14.87 -19.38 -0.76
C GLU A 99 13.62 -19.59 -1.63
N PHE A 100 12.69 -20.42 -1.14
CA PHE A 100 11.40 -20.56 -1.80
C PHE A 100 10.52 -19.36 -1.49
N VAL A 101 10.65 -18.32 -2.30
CA VAL A 101 9.80 -17.12 -2.23
C VAL A 101 9.32 -16.74 -3.62
N THR A 102 8.08 -16.30 -3.73
CA THR A 102 7.50 -15.81 -4.99
C THR A 102 7.25 -14.31 -4.91
N PRO A 103 7.18 -13.59 -6.05
CA PRO A 103 6.81 -12.18 -6.07
C PRO A 103 5.53 -11.84 -5.29
N MET A 104 4.60 -12.81 -5.15
CA MET A 104 3.37 -12.60 -4.38
C MET A 104 3.60 -12.24 -2.91
N ALA A 105 4.76 -12.61 -2.32
CA ALA A 105 5.09 -12.22 -0.95
C ALA A 105 5.21 -10.69 -0.76
N ALA A 106 5.42 -9.93 -1.83
CA ALA A 106 5.56 -8.48 -1.78
C ALA A 106 4.36 -7.73 -2.40
N VAL A 107 3.20 -8.39 -2.61
CA VAL A 107 2.11 -7.78 -3.37
C VAL A 107 1.52 -6.57 -2.67
N ALA A 108 1.18 -6.67 -1.38
CA ALA A 108 0.51 -5.60 -0.64
C ALA A 108 1.40 -4.35 -0.54
N GLY A 109 2.67 -4.51 -0.11
CA GLY A 109 3.63 -3.41 -0.05
C GLY A 109 3.89 -2.78 -1.42
N ALA A 110 3.98 -3.59 -2.49
CA ALA A 110 4.20 -3.07 -3.84
C ALA A 110 2.99 -2.28 -4.37
N VAL A 111 1.77 -2.68 -4.02
CA VAL A 111 0.55 -1.92 -4.33
C VAL A 111 0.52 -0.61 -3.56
N ALA A 112 0.76 -0.64 -2.24
CA ALA A 112 0.82 0.57 -1.42
C ALA A 112 1.86 1.57 -1.93
N ASP A 113 3.07 1.11 -2.25
CA ASP A 113 4.14 1.92 -2.86
C ASP A 113 3.74 2.52 -4.20
N GLU A 114 3.02 1.76 -5.03
CA GLU A 114 2.55 2.26 -6.33
C GLU A 114 1.62 3.45 -6.16
N MET A 115 0.70 3.39 -5.18
CA MET A 115 -0.20 4.51 -4.89
C MET A 115 0.57 5.75 -4.42
N ILE A 116 1.54 5.57 -3.51
CA ILE A 116 2.39 6.68 -3.03
C ILE A 116 3.18 7.31 -4.17
N ASN A 117 3.67 6.54 -5.13
CA ASN A 117 4.42 7.06 -6.28
C ASN A 117 3.58 7.98 -7.18
N GLN A 118 2.26 7.80 -7.22
CA GLN A 118 1.38 8.68 -8.01
C GLN A 118 1.27 10.10 -7.45
N ILE A 119 1.59 10.28 -6.17
CA ILE A 119 1.21 11.48 -5.41
C ILE A 119 2.38 12.19 -4.73
N SER A 120 3.54 11.56 -4.59
CA SER A 120 4.69 12.09 -3.82
C SER A 120 5.21 13.44 -4.33
N ASN A 121 4.85 13.86 -5.52
CA ASN A 121 5.27 15.11 -6.15
C ASN A 121 4.18 16.19 -6.18
N ILE A 122 3.08 16.02 -5.43
CA ILE A 122 2.00 17.02 -5.39
C ILE A 122 2.38 18.12 -4.39
N PRO A 123 2.54 19.39 -4.84
CA PRO A 123 2.80 20.49 -3.94
C PRO A 123 1.64 20.68 -2.94
N GLY A 124 1.95 21.01 -1.70
CA GLY A 124 0.94 21.21 -0.66
C GLY A 124 0.47 19.92 0.02
N LEU A 125 0.86 18.76 -0.48
CA LEU A 125 0.62 17.48 0.20
C LEU A 125 1.70 17.29 1.27
N ARG A 126 1.30 17.19 2.55
CA ARG A 126 2.24 17.11 3.67
C ARG A 126 2.52 15.68 4.11
N LYS A 127 1.48 14.90 4.31
CA LYS A 127 1.59 13.52 4.77
C LYS A 127 0.53 12.67 4.11
N VAL A 128 0.91 11.48 3.67
CA VAL A 128 -0.03 10.47 3.16
C VAL A 128 0.44 9.11 3.59
N TYR A 129 -0.49 8.25 3.96
CA TYR A 129 -0.23 6.82 4.03
C TYR A 129 -1.25 6.03 3.22
N VAL A 130 -0.81 4.88 2.73
CA VAL A 130 -1.62 3.86 2.08
C VAL A 130 -1.37 2.55 2.82
N ASN A 131 -2.43 1.98 3.37
CA ASN A 131 -2.41 0.71 4.09
C ASN A 131 -3.14 -0.35 3.27
N ASP A 132 -2.45 -1.40 2.88
CA ASP A 132 -2.97 -2.59 2.21
C ASP A 132 -2.85 -3.80 3.14
N GLY A 133 -3.91 -4.10 3.89
CA GLY A 133 -3.96 -5.27 4.75
C GLY A 133 -2.92 -5.31 5.90
N GLY A 134 -2.24 -4.21 6.18
CA GLY A 134 -1.18 -4.10 7.20
C GLY A 134 0.18 -3.72 6.62
N ASP A 135 0.37 -3.82 5.31
CA ASP A 135 1.53 -3.28 4.61
C ASP A 135 1.27 -1.81 4.29
N ILE A 136 2.10 -0.94 4.86
CA ILE A 136 1.89 0.51 4.81
C ILE A 136 3.04 1.15 4.04
N ALA A 137 2.71 1.93 3.01
CA ALA A 137 3.63 2.89 2.40
C ALA A 137 3.21 4.31 2.77
N PHE A 138 4.17 5.23 2.90
CA PHE A 138 3.87 6.61 3.26
C PHE A 138 4.81 7.64 2.63
N HIS A 139 4.27 8.84 2.45
CA HIS A 139 4.99 10.05 2.07
C HIS A 139 4.96 11.05 3.23
N LEU A 140 6.11 11.66 3.52
CA LEU A 140 6.25 12.72 4.50
C LEU A 140 7.02 13.88 3.87
N SER A 141 6.44 15.06 3.92
CA SER A 141 7.13 16.30 3.58
C SER A 141 8.12 16.70 4.69
N PRO A 142 9.05 17.64 4.44
CA PRO A 142 10.00 18.12 5.47
C PRO A 142 9.30 18.51 6.77
N HIS A 143 9.90 18.11 7.90
CA HIS A 143 9.43 18.35 9.26
C HIS A 143 8.18 17.54 9.69
N GLU A 144 7.63 16.69 8.83
CA GLU A 144 6.51 15.80 9.18
C GLU A 144 6.98 14.51 9.85
N SER A 145 6.06 13.83 10.50
CA SER A 145 6.26 12.49 11.05
C SER A 145 4.96 11.69 11.00
N ILE A 146 5.09 10.36 10.97
CA ILE A 146 3.97 9.44 11.10
C ILE A 146 4.11 8.66 12.40
N SER A 147 2.99 8.41 13.09
CA SER A 147 2.94 7.53 14.26
C SER A 147 2.09 6.31 13.92
N ILE A 148 2.63 5.14 14.11
CA ILE A 148 2.00 3.86 13.79
C ILE A 148 1.76 3.12 15.09
N GLY A 149 0.49 2.77 15.36
CA GLY A 149 0.12 1.99 16.52
C GLY A 149 0.54 0.53 16.37
N LEU A 150 1.06 -0.06 17.45
CA LEU A 150 1.40 -1.46 17.54
C LEU A 150 0.31 -2.20 18.30
N VAL A 151 -0.21 -3.28 17.72
CA VAL A 151 -1.14 -4.19 18.34
C VAL A 151 -0.44 -5.54 18.49
N THR A 152 -0.07 -5.92 19.70
CA THR A 152 0.65 -7.18 19.95
C THR A 152 -0.30 -8.38 20.09
N THR A 153 -1.58 -8.12 20.38
CA THR A 153 -2.58 -9.18 20.57
C THR A 153 -3.86 -8.83 19.82
N LEU A 154 -4.14 -9.54 18.74
CA LEU A 154 -5.33 -9.31 17.92
C LEU A 154 -6.65 -9.52 18.67
N ARG A 155 -6.64 -10.32 19.76
CA ARG A 155 -7.82 -10.60 20.59
C ARG A 155 -8.34 -9.38 21.35
N THR A 156 -7.48 -8.48 21.75
CA THR A 156 -7.84 -7.29 22.54
C THR A 156 -8.01 -6.05 21.69
N ALA A 157 -7.45 -6.04 20.48
CA ALA A 157 -7.41 -4.89 19.57
C ALA A 157 -6.94 -3.58 20.25
N THR A 158 -6.16 -3.70 21.34
CA THR A 158 -5.59 -2.57 22.07
C THR A 158 -4.28 -2.15 21.47
N VAL A 159 -4.06 -0.86 21.34
CA VAL A 159 -2.77 -0.31 20.94
C VAL A 159 -1.84 -0.36 22.14
N ASP A 160 -0.85 -1.27 22.10
CA ASP A 160 0.09 -1.52 23.20
C ASP A 160 1.31 -0.59 23.15
N GLY A 161 1.53 0.07 22.02
CA GLY A 161 2.64 0.98 21.81
C GLY A 161 2.50 1.73 20.49
N SER A 162 3.47 2.60 20.21
CA SER A 162 3.54 3.28 18.92
C SER A 162 4.99 3.48 18.47
N ILE A 163 5.21 3.47 17.17
CA ILE A 163 6.47 3.86 16.54
C ILE A 163 6.26 5.19 15.85
N ARG A 164 7.09 6.18 16.19
CA ARG A 164 7.12 7.46 15.48
C ARG A 164 8.28 7.48 14.48
N ILE A 165 7.97 7.73 13.22
CA ILE A 165 8.94 7.82 12.13
C ILE A 165 8.97 9.25 11.63
N PRO A 166 10.08 9.99 11.83
CA PRO A 166 10.24 11.32 11.26
C PRO A 166 10.58 11.24 9.77
N GLU A 167 10.32 12.31 9.04
CA GLU A 167 10.67 12.44 7.61
C GLU A 167 12.17 12.19 7.36
N THR A 168 13.02 12.56 8.30
CA THR A 168 14.48 12.35 8.22
C THR A 168 14.91 10.88 8.27
N ALA A 169 14.04 9.96 8.73
CA ALA A 169 14.29 8.55 8.64
C ALA A 169 14.27 8.10 7.16
N LYS A 170 15.12 7.14 6.81
CA LYS A 170 15.15 6.54 5.45
C LYS A 170 14.04 5.51 5.22
N ILE A 171 13.16 5.32 6.20
CA ILE A 171 12.03 4.39 6.16
C ILE A 171 10.88 5.07 5.39
N ARG A 172 10.25 4.35 4.47
CA ARG A 172 9.08 4.81 3.70
C ARG A 172 7.94 3.80 3.67
N GLY A 173 8.09 2.68 4.37
CA GLY A 173 7.07 1.68 4.50
C GLY A 173 7.27 0.82 5.74
N ILE A 174 6.22 0.14 6.16
CA ILE A 174 6.20 -0.85 7.23
C ILE A 174 5.33 -1.99 6.76
N ALA A 175 5.82 -3.21 6.95
CA ALA A 175 5.02 -4.41 6.76
C ALA A 175 4.68 -5.00 8.13
N THR A 176 3.46 -5.51 8.25
CA THR A 176 3.05 -6.30 9.40
C THR A 176 2.86 -7.74 8.97
N SER A 177 3.49 -8.63 9.67
CA SER A 177 3.47 -10.04 9.42
C SER A 177 3.35 -10.80 10.72
N GLY A 178 2.75 -11.94 10.69
CA GLY A 178 2.60 -12.79 11.85
C GLY A 178 1.70 -13.99 11.59
N MET A 179 1.94 -15.09 12.28
CA MET A 179 1.25 -16.35 12.09
C MET A 179 -0.27 -16.24 12.26
N ASP A 180 -0.73 -15.34 13.12
CA ASP A 180 -2.16 -15.12 13.42
C ASP A 180 -2.75 -13.92 12.66
N GLY A 181 -1.98 -13.29 11.78
CA GLY A 181 -2.39 -12.12 10.99
C GLY A 181 -3.01 -12.49 9.63
N ARG A 182 -3.24 -11.47 8.80
CA ARG A 182 -3.70 -11.66 7.42
C ARG A 182 -2.61 -12.17 6.48
N SER A 183 -1.34 -12.10 6.89
CA SER A 183 -0.24 -12.64 6.10
C SER A 183 -0.23 -14.15 6.16
N LEU A 184 0.08 -14.78 5.04
CA LEU A 184 0.27 -16.23 4.93
C LEU A 184 1.68 -16.62 5.39
N SER A 185 2.08 -16.13 6.57
CA SER A 185 3.39 -16.39 7.14
C SER A 185 3.37 -17.62 8.04
N PHE A 186 4.43 -18.42 7.98
CA PHE A 186 4.69 -19.53 8.92
C PHE A 186 5.50 -19.05 10.13
N GLY A 187 5.95 -17.81 10.15
CA GLY A 187 6.74 -17.22 11.22
C GLY A 187 5.91 -16.69 12.37
N ILE A 188 6.54 -16.50 13.53
CA ILE A 188 5.94 -15.83 14.69
C ILE A 188 5.90 -14.32 14.47
N ALA A 189 6.90 -13.77 13.81
CA ALA A 189 6.97 -12.40 13.32
C ALA A 189 7.84 -12.37 12.06
N ASP A 190 7.29 -11.84 11.00
CA ASP A 190 8.02 -11.55 9.77
C ASP A 190 8.03 -10.03 9.63
N ALA A 191 9.12 -9.40 9.84
CA ALA A 191 9.28 -7.96 9.72
C ALA A 191 9.85 -7.59 8.36
#